data_431c890a5840ccfc47b3e9c82900a92e
#
_entry.id   431c890a5840ccfc47b3e9c82900a92e
#
_cell.length_a   1.000
_cell.length_b   1.000
_cell.length_c   1.000
_cell.angle_alpha   90.00
_cell.angle_beta   90.00
_cell.angle_gamma   90.00
#
_symmetry.space_group_name_H-M   'P 1'
#
loop_
_entity.id
_entity.type
_entity.pdbx_description
1 polymer ?
#
loop_
_entity_poly.entity_id
_entity_poly.type
_entity_poly.pdbx_seq_one_letter_code
_entity_poly.pdbx_strand_id
1 'polypeptide(L)'
;MKHLPWEYFWVAFNSINFPDLFTVVWVTSLVLLVVLIVLYVLRTRALHRHRLYLDMWEWIFWSGLITFFLLVVGAIFQFDFAVILVILASGLGTMAYARFRRYPPLFEAYEHQLARQRYLARTRQSRPEATIRQKTVRRKGKRR
;
A
#
# COMPACT_ATOMS: atom_id res chain seq x y z
N MET A 1 39.77 16.13 17.44
CA MET A 1 39.83 16.45 16.01
C MET A 1 38.40 16.69 15.55
N LYS A 2 38.10 17.88 14.99
CA LYS A 2 36.73 18.17 14.45
C LYS A 2 36.63 17.49 13.10
N HIS A 3 36.01 16.32 13.07
CA HIS A 3 35.69 15.66 11.80
C HIS A 3 34.72 16.54 10.98
N LEU A 4 34.99 16.65 9.70
CA LEU A 4 34.09 17.36 8.78
C LEU A 4 32.76 16.59 8.68
N PRO A 5 31.61 17.27 8.58
CA PRO A 5 30.29 16.61 8.65
C PRO A 5 30.09 15.51 7.60
N TRP A 6 30.79 15.55 6.47
CA TRP A 6 30.69 14.50 5.44
C TRP A 6 31.55 13.26 5.73
N GLU A 7 32.52 13.30 6.65
CA GLU A 7 33.27 12.13 7.06
C GLU A 7 32.39 11.12 7.79
N TYR A 8 31.36 11.60 8.48
CA TYR A 8 30.38 10.75 9.17
C TYR A 8 29.57 9.85 8.22
N PHE A 9 29.44 10.19 6.93
CA PHE A 9 28.73 9.35 5.97
C PHE A 9 29.43 8.03 5.70
N TRP A 10 30.77 8.00 5.81
CA TRP A 10 31.60 6.82 5.55
C TRP A 10 32.02 6.08 6.82
N VAL A 11 31.43 6.43 7.94
CA VAL A 11 31.69 5.76 9.21
C VAL A 11 30.69 4.62 9.38
N ALA A 12 31.18 3.46 9.85
CA ALA A 12 30.34 2.30 10.13
C ALA A 12 29.25 2.65 11.15
N PHE A 13 28.00 2.30 10.84
CA PHE A 13 26.85 2.54 11.68
C PHE A 13 26.80 1.52 12.81
N ASN A 14 27.35 1.88 13.96
CA ASN A 14 27.41 1.05 15.15
C ASN A 14 27.12 1.86 16.43
N SER A 15 26.96 1.17 17.55
CA SER A 15 26.69 1.81 18.86
C SER A 15 27.83 2.64 19.39
N ILE A 16 29.06 2.45 18.89
CA ILE A 16 30.24 3.22 19.33
C ILE A 16 30.28 4.59 18.64
N ASN A 17 30.03 4.60 17.33
CA ASN A 17 30.08 5.82 16.52
C ASN A 17 28.79 6.65 16.61
N PHE A 18 27.63 5.99 16.80
CA PHE A 18 26.30 6.62 16.83
C PHE A 18 25.47 6.07 18.00
N PRO A 19 25.84 6.29 19.27
CA PRO A 19 25.20 5.66 20.42
C PRO A 19 23.69 5.95 20.50
N ASP A 20 23.30 7.19 20.26
CA ASP A 20 21.89 7.60 20.35
C ASP A 20 21.07 7.13 19.15
N LEU A 21 21.62 7.30 17.93
CA LEU A 21 20.91 6.97 16.69
C LEU A 21 20.83 5.46 16.45
N PHE A 22 21.87 4.71 16.81
CA PHE A 22 21.90 3.26 16.57
C PHE A 22 20.75 2.54 17.25
N THR A 23 20.57 2.79 18.55
CA THR A 23 19.51 2.16 19.34
C THR A 23 18.13 2.56 18.80
N VAL A 24 17.93 3.85 18.52
CA VAL A 24 16.66 4.35 17.98
C VAL A 24 16.34 3.73 16.63
N VAL A 25 17.26 3.73 15.68
CA VAL A 25 17.04 3.19 14.33
C VAL A 25 16.76 1.69 14.39
N TRP A 26 17.51 0.93 15.16
CA TRP A 26 17.35 -0.50 15.26
C TRP A 26 16.02 -0.90 15.91
N VAL A 27 15.69 -0.31 17.07
CA VAL A 27 14.45 -0.60 17.79
C VAL A 27 13.22 -0.14 17.01
N THR A 28 13.24 1.08 16.44
CA THR A 28 12.12 1.59 15.65
C THR A 28 11.91 0.77 14.38
N SER A 29 12.97 0.30 13.71
CA SER A 29 12.86 -0.56 12.53
C SER A 29 12.18 -1.89 12.86
N LEU A 30 12.53 -2.53 13.98
CA LEU A 30 11.87 -3.74 14.45
C LEU A 30 10.40 -3.50 14.78
N VAL A 31 10.09 -2.45 15.54
CA VAL A 31 8.71 -2.10 15.91
C VAL A 31 7.87 -1.83 14.65
N LEU A 32 8.40 -1.04 13.72
CA LEU A 32 7.70 -0.72 12.46
C LEU A 32 7.50 -1.96 11.59
N LEU A 33 8.44 -2.89 11.58
CA LEU A 33 8.30 -4.16 10.87
C LEU A 33 7.14 -4.98 11.44
N VAL A 34 7.05 -5.12 12.77
CA VAL A 34 5.94 -5.82 13.43
C VAL A 34 4.60 -5.12 13.16
N VAL A 35 4.55 -3.79 13.32
CA VAL A 35 3.35 -2.99 13.05
C VAL A 35 2.91 -3.16 11.58
N LEU A 36 3.84 -3.15 10.64
CA LEU A 36 3.56 -3.33 9.22
C LEU A 36 2.94 -4.71 8.93
N ILE A 37 3.46 -5.78 9.54
CA ILE A 37 2.91 -7.14 9.42
C ILE A 37 1.47 -7.19 9.97
N VAL A 38 1.25 -6.64 11.16
CA VAL A 38 -0.08 -6.59 11.79
C VAL A 38 -1.07 -5.80 10.93
N LEU A 39 -0.67 -4.61 10.45
CA LEU A 39 -1.50 -3.80 9.57
C LEU A 39 -1.82 -4.52 8.26
N TYR A 40 -0.87 -5.21 7.67
CA TYR A 40 -1.10 -5.99 6.45
C TYR A 40 -2.17 -7.07 6.69
N VAL A 41 -2.05 -7.85 7.75
CA VAL A 41 -3.03 -8.90 8.08
C VAL A 41 -4.42 -8.33 8.32
N LEU A 42 -4.53 -7.23 9.09
CA LEU A 42 -5.81 -6.59 9.39
C LEU A 42 -6.45 -6.00 8.12
N ARG A 43 -5.66 -5.32 7.29
CA ARG A 43 -6.14 -4.69 6.06
C ARG A 43 -6.50 -5.69 4.98
N THR A 44 -5.76 -6.78 4.84
CA THR A 44 -6.09 -7.85 3.89
C THR A 44 -7.45 -8.48 4.21
N ARG A 45 -7.75 -8.69 5.49
CA ARG A 45 -9.06 -9.18 5.92
C ARG A 45 -10.20 -8.21 5.64
N ALA A 46 -9.98 -6.91 5.86
CA ALA A 46 -11.00 -5.87 5.67
C ALA A 46 -11.24 -5.53 4.19
N LEU A 47 -10.20 -5.53 3.37
CA LEU A 47 -10.20 -5.02 1.99
C LEU A 47 -10.29 -6.10 0.92
N HIS A 48 -10.51 -7.36 1.29
CA HIS A 48 -10.49 -8.48 0.34
C HIS A 48 -11.52 -8.34 -0.80
N ARG A 49 -12.56 -7.52 -0.65
CA ARG A 49 -13.56 -7.19 -1.69
C ARG A 49 -13.08 -6.16 -2.72
N HIS A 50 -12.03 -5.40 -2.40
CA HIS A 50 -11.54 -4.28 -3.23
C HIS A 50 -10.11 -4.52 -3.68
N ARG A 51 -9.95 -5.25 -4.78
CA ARG A 51 -8.67 -5.72 -5.30
C ARG A 51 -7.64 -4.62 -5.49
N LEU A 52 -8.05 -3.45 -6.00
CA LEU A 52 -7.16 -2.31 -6.22
C LEU A 52 -6.55 -1.75 -4.92
N TYR A 53 -7.35 -1.68 -3.84
CA TYR A 53 -6.85 -1.25 -2.53
C TYR A 53 -5.91 -2.29 -1.93
N LEU A 54 -6.15 -3.56 -2.20
CA LEU A 54 -5.31 -4.66 -1.74
C LEU A 54 -3.94 -4.61 -2.43
N ASP A 55 -3.91 -4.41 -3.76
CA ASP A 55 -2.66 -4.25 -4.53
C ASP A 55 -1.80 -3.09 -4.00
N MET A 56 -2.43 -1.95 -3.64
CA MET A 56 -1.71 -0.84 -3.02
C MET A 56 -1.07 -1.24 -1.69
N TRP A 57 -1.82 -1.96 -0.84
CA TRP A 57 -1.32 -2.40 0.45
C TRP A 57 -0.21 -3.45 0.32
N GLU A 58 -0.28 -4.33 -0.66
CA GLU A 58 0.78 -5.29 -0.97
C GLU A 58 2.07 -4.57 -1.38
N TRP A 59 1.99 -3.53 -2.21
CA TRP A 59 3.14 -2.72 -2.58
C TRP A 59 3.79 -2.04 -1.37
N ILE A 60 2.99 -1.42 -0.52
CA ILE A 60 3.47 -0.78 0.71
C ILE A 60 4.09 -1.81 1.65
N PHE A 61 3.45 -2.97 1.79
CA PHE A 61 3.93 -4.06 2.64
C PHE A 61 5.29 -4.57 2.17
N TRP A 62 5.42 -4.95 0.90
CA TRP A 62 6.67 -5.50 0.39
C TRP A 62 7.81 -4.48 0.41
N SER A 63 7.54 -3.23 0.00
CA SER A 63 8.56 -2.17 0.06
C SER A 63 9.00 -1.88 1.49
N GLY A 64 8.07 -1.84 2.44
CA GLY A 64 8.37 -1.64 3.85
C GLY A 64 9.12 -2.81 4.47
N LEU A 65 8.69 -4.03 4.20
CA LEU A 65 9.33 -5.24 4.69
C LEU A 65 10.79 -5.30 4.25
N ILE A 66 11.06 -5.08 2.97
CA ILE A 66 12.43 -5.06 2.43
C ILE A 66 13.25 -3.96 3.09
N THR A 67 12.69 -2.74 3.20
CA THR A 67 13.40 -1.59 3.78
C THR A 67 13.77 -1.82 5.23
N PHE A 68 12.78 -2.18 6.08
CA PHE A 68 13.04 -2.36 7.52
C PHE A 68 13.90 -3.60 7.77
N PHE A 69 13.75 -4.65 6.98
CA PHE A 69 14.66 -5.80 7.05
C PHE A 69 16.10 -5.43 6.71
N LEU A 70 16.32 -4.67 5.63
CA LEU A 70 17.66 -4.22 5.25
C LEU A 70 18.25 -3.25 6.29
N LEU A 71 17.47 -2.43 6.96
CA LEU A 71 17.94 -1.59 8.06
C LEU A 71 18.43 -2.43 9.25
N VAL A 72 17.70 -3.48 9.61
CA VAL A 72 18.12 -4.40 10.67
C VAL A 72 19.40 -5.15 10.28
N VAL A 73 19.45 -5.66 9.05
CA VAL A 73 20.67 -6.32 8.52
C VAL A 73 21.85 -5.35 8.48
N GLY A 74 21.62 -4.12 7.99
CA GLY A 74 22.67 -3.09 7.93
C GLY A 74 23.21 -2.71 9.31
N ALA A 75 22.36 -2.69 10.34
CA ALA A 75 22.79 -2.47 11.70
C ALA A 75 23.64 -3.64 12.25
N ILE A 76 23.27 -4.89 11.95
CA ILE A 76 24.01 -6.09 12.36
C ILE A 76 25.38 -6.15 11.67
N PHE A 77 25.42 -5.91 10.36
CA PHE A 77 26.64 -5.94 9.57
C PHE A 77 27.45 -4.63 9.60
N GLN A 78 27.00 -3.64 10.37
CA GLN A 78 27.67 -2.36 10.54
C GLN A 78 27.96 -1.64 9.21
N PHE A 79 26.97 -1.56 8.33
CA PHE A 79 27.08 -0.82 7.07
C PHE A 79 27.38 0.65 7.32
N ASP A 80 28.01 1.31 6.34
CA ASP A 80 28.26 2.73 6.42
C ASP A 80 26.96 3.52 6.60
N PHE A 81 27.02 4.61 7.37
CA PHE A 81 25.85 5.44 7.64
C PHE A 81 25.17 5.95 6.38
N ALA A 82 25.95 6.26 5.32
CA ALA A 82 25.40 6.64 4.01
C ALA A 82 24.50 5.54 3.41
N VAL A 83 24.91 4.28 3.52
CA VAL A 83 24.12 3.14 3.01
C VAL A 83 22.80 3.01 3.76
N ILE A 84 22.81 3.16 5.08
CA ILE A 84 21.60 3.16 5.92
C ILE A 84 20.64 4.28 5.48
N LEU A 85 21.16 5.50 5.24
CA LEU A 85 20.35 6.61 4.75
C LEU A 85 19.75 6.36 3.36
N VAL A 86 20.52 5.79 2.44
CA VAL A 86 20.04 5.44 1.09
C VAL A 86 18.93 4.38 1.16
N ILE A 87 19.09 3.35 1.99
CA ILE A 87 18.06 2.32 2.21
C ILE A 87 16.80 2.97 2.74
N LEU A 88 16.91 3.81 3.77
CA LEU A 88 15.77 4.50 4.37
C LEU A 88 15.07 5.42 3.37
N ALA A 89 15.83 6.28 2.68
CA ALA A 89 15.29 7.24 1.72
C ALA A 89 14.61 6.54 0.52
N SER A 90 15.24 5.49 -0.02
CA SER A 90 14.65 4.72 -1.14
C SER A 90 13.37 3.98 -0.72
N GLY A 91 13.36 3.37 0.45
CA GLY A 91 12.21 2.66 0.98
C GLY A 91 11.02 3.57 1.26
N LEU A 92 11.24 4.66 2.02
CA LEU A 92 10.19 5.65 2.27
C LEU A 92 9.74 6.35 0.99
N GLY A 93 10.67 6.63 0.08
CA GLY A 93 10.38 7.22 -1.23
C GLY A 93 9.47 6.32 -2.09
N THR A 94 9.74 5.02 -2.13
CA THR A 94 8.88 4.06 -2.88
C THR A 94 7.49 3.92 -2.28
N MET A 95 7.38 3.90 -0.94
CA MET A 95 6.09 3.89 -0.26
C MET A 95 5.29 5.16 -0.52
N ALA A 96 5.93 6.34 -0.40
CA ALA A 96 5.31 7.62 -0.67
C ALA A 96 4.89 7.74 -2.14
N TYR A 97 5.74 7.34 -3.08
CA TYR A 97 5.43 7.33 -4.51
C TYR A 97 4.21 6.45 -4.80
N ALA A 98 4.15 5.23 -4.26
CA ALA A 98 3.01 4.36 -4.41
C ALA A 98 1.73 5.03 -3.89
N ARG A 99 1.75 5.57 -2.66
CA ARG A 99 0.59 6.14 -1.99
C ARG A 99 0.07 7.42 -2.63
N PHE A 100 0.98 8.32 -3.04
CA PHE A 100 0.60 9.69 -3.46
C PHE A 100 0.57 9.90 -4.97
N ARG A 101 1.29 9.11 -5.76
CA ARG A 101 1.39 9.34 -7.19
C ARG A 101 0.85 8.20 -8.04
N ARG A 102 1.11 6.96 -7.67
CA ARG A 102 0.72 5.81 -8.50
C ARG A 102 -0.75 5.45 -8.35
N TYR A 103 -1.27 5.39 -7.14
CA TYR A 103 -2.61 4.87 -6.88
C TYR A 103 -3.76 5.88 -6.92
N PRO A 104 -3.63 7.17 -6.60
CA PRO A 104 -4.74 8.13 -6.64
C PRO A 104 -5.51 8.14 -7.97
N PRO A 105 -4.86 8.27 -9.15
CA PRO A 105 -5.59 8.27 -10.42
C PRO A 105 -6.30 6.94 -10.72
N LEU A 106 -5.76 5.82 -10.21
CA LEU A 106 -6.38 4.51 -10.36
C LEU A 106 -7.62 4.38 -9.48
N PHE A 107 -7.63 5.00 -8.29
CA PHE A 107 -8.80 5.02 -7.42
C PHE A 107 -9.94 5.84 -8.01
N GLU A 108 -9.68 7.01 -8.56
CA GLU A 108 -10.68 7.83 -9.24
C GLU A 108 -11.33 7.05 -10.40
N ALA A 109 -10.52 6.42 -11.24
CA ALA A 109 -11.03 5.60 -12.35
C ALA A 109 -11.88 4.42 -11.85
N TYR A 110 -11.48 3.77 -10.76
CA TYR A 110 -12.21 2.65 -10.15
C TYR A 110 -13.54 3.10 -9.54
N GLU A 111 -13.56 4.23 -8.85
CA GLU A 111 -14.79 4.79 -8.26
C GLU A 111 -15.79 5.20 -9.35
N HIS A 112 -15.33 5.78 -10.44
CA HIS A 112 -16.19 6.07 -11.60
C HIS A 112 -16.81 4.80 -12.21
N GLN A 113 -16.04 3.72 -12.32
CA GLN A 113 -16.57 2.43 -12.79
C GLN A 113 -17.62 1.84 -11.83
N LEU A 114 -17.36 1.90 -10.52
CA LEU A 114 -18.32 1.44 -9.50
C LEU A 114 -19.61 2.27 -9.50
N ALA A 115 -19.49 3.59 -9.63
CA ALA A 115 -20.65 4.48 -9.72
C ALA A 115 -21.50 4.14 -10.96
N ARG A 116 -20.87 3.91 -12.11
CA ARG A 116 -21.55 3.49 -13.35
C ARG A 116 -22.24 2.14 -13.20
N GLN A 117 -21.60 1.17 -12.59
CA GLN A 117 -22.21 -0.15 -12.33
C GLN A 117 -23.41 -0.06 -11.40
N ARG A 118 -23.31 0.75 -10.32
CA ARG A 118 -24.44 0.99 -9.40
C ARG A 118 -25.60 1.69 -10.09
N TYR A 119 -25.33 2.64 -10.96
CA TYR A 119 -26.38 3.30 -11.74
C TYR A 119 -27.08 2.33 -12.68
N LEU A 120 -26.35 1.49 -13.43
CA LEU A 120 -26.91 0.48 -14.31
C LEU A 120 -27.72 -0.59 -13.55
N ALA A 121 -27.25 -0.99 -12.37
CA ALA A 121 -27.97 -1.93 -11.52
C ALA A 121 -29.32 -1.34 -11.03
N ARG A 122 -29.34 -0.07 -10.62
CA ARG A 122 -30.57 0.63 -10.22
C ARG A 122 -31.55 0.79 -11.38
N THR A 123 -31.08 1.15 -12.58
CA THR A 123 -31.95 1.28 -13.76
C THR A 123 -32.52 -0.05 -14.21
N ARG A 124 -31.81 -1.16 -14.04
CA ARG A 124 -32.37 -2.51 -14.30
C ARG A 124 -33.44 -2.91 -13.29
N GLN A 125 -33.28 -2.56 -12.01
CA GLN A 125 -34.25 -2.84 -10.96
C GLN A 125 -35.51 -1.97 -11.06
N SER A 126 -35.41 -0.74 -11.57
CA SER A 126 -36.53 0.20 -11.67
C SER A 126 -37.48 -0.09 -12.85
N ARG A 127 -37.19 -1.07 -13.72
CA ARG A 127 -38.05 -1.46 -14.84
C ARG A 127 -38.49 -2.95 -14.84
N PRO A 128 -38.95 -3.52 -13.72
CA PRO A 128 -39.48 -4.88 -13.74
C PRO A 128 -40.82 -4.97 -14.53
N GLU A 129 -41.60 -3.88 -14.56
CA GLU A 129 -42.90 -3.86 -15.20
C GLU A 129 -42.86 -3.92 -16.73
N ALA A 130 -41.81 -3.37 -17.36
CA ALA A 130 -41.68 -3.41 -18.81
C ALA A 130 -41.48 -4.84 -19.36
N THR A 131 -40.85 -5.72 -18.58
CA THR A 131 -40.65 -7.13 -18.93
C THR A 131 -41.93 -7.97 -18.74
N ILE A 132 -42.77 -7.60 -17.80
CA ILE A 132 -44.04 -8.30 -17.53
C ILE A 132 -45.08 -7.98 -18.62
N ARG A 133 -45.16 -6.73 -19.08
CA ARG A 133 -46.07 -6.31 -20.15
C ARG A 133 -45.77 -7.03 -21.49
N GLN A 134 -44.53 -7.23 -21.85
CA GLN A 134 -44.19 -7.95 -23.09
C GLN A 134 -44.60 -9.44 -23.05
N LYS A 135 -44.53 -10.11 -21.91
CA LYS A 135 -44.96 -11.51 -21.77
C LYS A 135 -46.51 -11.67 -21.91
N THR A 136 -47.27 -10.72 -21.40
CA THR A 136 -48.74 -10.78 -21.48
C THR A 136 -49.29 -10.52 -22.89
N VAL A 137 -48.68 -9.60 -23.64
CA VAL A 137 -49.04 -9.31 -25.03
C VAL A 137 -48.73 -10.52 -25.95
N ARG A 138 -47.63 -11.20 -25.75
CA ARG A 138 -47.22 -12.36 -26.55
C ARG A 138 -48.11 -13.59 -26.27
N ARG A 139 -48.70 -13.73 -25.09
CA ARG A 139 -49.66 -14.81 -24.77
C ARG A 139 -51.05 -14.59 -25.38
N LYS A 140 -51.52 -13.34 -25.48
CA LYS A 140 -52.83 -13.02 -26.10
C LYS A 140 -52.79 -13.21 -27.63
N GLY A 141 -51.65 -12.96 -28.30
CA GLY A 141 -51.51 -13.18 -29.75
C GLY A 141 -51.46 -14.65 -30.18
N LYS A 142 -51.21 -15.60 -29.28
CA LYS A 142 -51.13 -17.02 -29.59
C LYS A 142 -52.43 -17.81 -29.39
N ARG A 143 -53.52 -17.12 -28.95
CA ARG A 143 -54.88 -17.71 -28.74
C ARG A 143 -55.92 -17.23 -29.75
N ARG A 144 -55.52 -16.62 -30.87
CA ARG A 144 -56.30 -16.36 -32.06
C ARG A 144 -55.69 -17.16 -33.19
#